data_6492a2e1f126cc9cb02b0ef1d19b3c5e
#
_entry.id   6492a2e1f126cc9cb02b0ef1d19b3c5e
#
_cell.length_a   1.000
_cell.length_b   1.000
_cell.length_c   1.000
_cell.angle_alpha   90.00
_cell.angle_beta   90.00
_cell.angle_gamma   90.00
#
_symmetry.space_group_name_H-M   'P 1'
#
loop_
_entity.id
_entity.type
_entity.pdbx_description
1 polymer ?
#
loop_
_entity_poly.entity_id
_entity_poly.type
_entity_poly.pdbx_seq_one_letter_code
_entity_poly.pdbx_strand_id
1 'polypeptide(L)'
;MSVIQNKKVQFKDLGIMDYAEAFSYQENLMQGIIDLKIKNRDREERARIQTPNYLLFVEHPHIYTLGKSGDEQNMLANEEKLKEINASYVKTNRGGDITYHGYGQIVGYPILDLDNFKSDIHLYMRNLEEVIIKTIAEYGLKGERSKGETGVWLDVGKPYARKICAMGVKASRWVTMHGFALNVNTDLKYFEYIVPCGIKDKAVASLHRELGGILSSEEVAGVKNHIKRHFEEVFDAEII
;
A
#
# COMPACT_ATOMS: atom_id res chain seq x y z
N MET A 1 -5.11 -31.21 14.34
CA MET A 1 -5.82 -30.84 13.08
C MET A 1 -5.48 -29.42 12.79
N SER A 2 -5.08 -29.09 11.56
CA SER A 2 -4.76 -27.72 11.18
C SER A 2 -6.03 -26.85 11.24
N VAL A 3 -5.95 -25.72 11.94
CA VAL A 3 -6.99 -24.69 11.87
C VAL A 3 -7.24 -24.37 10.39
N ILE A 4 -8.50 -24.47 9.93
CA ILE A 4 -8.85 -24.14 8.54
C ILE A 4 -8.57 -22.66 8.34
N GLN A 5 -7.54 -22.34 7.57
CA GLN A 5 -7.17 -20.96 7.22
C GLN A 5 -8.22 -20.36 6.31
N ASN A 6 -8.63 -19.13 6.58
CA ASN A 6 -9.52 -18.39 5.69
C ASN A 6 -8.70 -17.66 4.60
N LYS A 7 -8.76 -18.15 3.39
CA LYS A 7 -8.09 -17.54 2.22
C LYS A 7 -8.98 -16.55 1.46
N LYS A 8 -10.24 -16.37 1.87
CA LYS A 8 -11.16 -15.42 1.25
C LYS A 8 -10.84 -14.00 1.69
N VAL A 9 -10.77 -13.10 0.72
CA VAL A 9 -10.45 -11.69 0.90
C VAL A 9 -11.58 -10.84 0.31
N GLN A 10 -12.28 -10.12 1.16
CA GLN A 10 -13.35 -9.22 0.75
C GLN A 10 -12.74 -8.00 0.06
N PHE A 11 -13.10 -7.77 -1.20
CA PHE A 11 -12.61 -6.63 -1.96
C PHE A 11 -13.57 -5.44 -1.88
N LYS A 12 -13.02 -4.24 -1.71
CA LYS A 12 -13.77 -2.97 -1.87
C LYS A 12 -12.93 -1.93 -2.59
N ASP A 13 -13.50 -1.33 -3.61
CA ASP A 13 -12.98 -0.08 -4.18
C ASP A 13 -13.74 1.08 -3.53
N LEU A 14 -13.02 1.91 -2.77
CA LEU A 14 -13.59 3.03 -2.02
C LEU A 14 -13.67 4.31 -2.85
N GLY A 15 -13.16 4.27 -4.10
CA GLY A 15 -13.08 5.45 -4.95
C GLY A 15 -12.17 6.53 -4.35
N ILE A 16 -12.56 7.80 -4.53
CA ILE A 16 -11.86 8.93 -3.90
C ILE A 16 -12.38 9.10 -2.49
N MET A 17 -11.48 9.04 -1.51
CA MET A 17 -11.82 9.16 -0.09
C MET A 17 -10.73 9.92 0.66
N ASP A 18 -11.14 10.76 1.62
CA ASP A 18 -10.21 11.45 2.52
C ASP A 18 -9.36 10.45 3.31
N TYR A 19 -8.10 10.83 3.57
CA TYR A 19 -7.17 9.92 4.25
C TYR A 19 -7.61 9.60 5.68
N ALA A 20 -8.12 10.59 6.43
CA ALA A 20 -8.54 10.37 7.81
C ALA A 20 -9.76 9.43 7.88
N GLU A 21 -10.69 9.54 6.92
CA GLU A 21 -11.84 8.65 6.79
C GLU A 21 -11.36 7.22 6.46
N ALA A 22 -10.51 7.06 5.44
CA ALA A 22 -9.96 5.76 5.06
C ALA A 22 -9.11 5.14 6.18
N PHE A 23 -8.36 5.95 6.92
CA PHE A 23 -7.59 5.51 8.08
C PHE A 23 -8.49 4.96 9.18
N SER A 24 -9.54 5.69 9.55
CA SER A 24 -10.52 5.26 10.56
C SER A 24 -11.24 3.97 10.13
N TYR A 25 -11.57 3.85 8.85
CA TYR A 25 -12.17 2.64 8.31
C TYR A 25 -11.25 1.42 8.43
N GLN A 26 -9.97 1.57 8.10
CA GLN A 26 -8.96 0.52 8.28
C GLN A 26 -8.79 0.12 9.75
N GLU A 27 -8.71 1.11 10.67
CA GLU A 27 -8.58 0.83 12.11
C GLU A 27 -9.76 0.03 12.64
N ASN A 28 -10.97 0.37 12.23
CA ASN A 28 -12.18 -0.37 12.63
C ASN A 28 -12.15 -1.83 12.14
N LEU A 29 -11.75 -2.08 10.88
CA LEU A 29 -11.61 -3.43 10.35
C LEU A 29 -10.51 -4.22 11.09
N MET A 30 -9.35 -3.61 11.27
CA MET A 30 -8.22 -4.22 11.98
C MET A 30 -8.61 -4.57 13.43
N GLN A 31 -9.26 -3.65 14.14
CA GLN A 31 -9.68 -3.88 15.52
C GLN A 31 -10.73 -4.98 15.61
N GLY A 32 -11.70 -5.01 14.71
CA GLY A 32 -12.69 -6.10 14.64
C GLY A 32 -12.08 -7.49 14.47
N ILE A 33 -11.05 -7.60 13.61
CA ILE A 33 -10.30 -8.85 13.44
C ILE A 33 -9.56 -9.21 14.74
N ILE A 34 -8.86 -8.25 15.35
CA ILE A 34 -8.12 -8.45 16.60
C ILE A 34 -9.05 -8.91 17.72
N ASP A 35 -10.20 -8.27 17.87
CA ASP A 35 -11.21 -8.63 18.91
C ASP A 35 -11.74 -10.05 18.70
N LEU A 36 -11.97 -10.44 17.45
CA LEU A 36 -12.37 -11.81 17.13
C LEU A 36 -11.28 -12.82 17.45
N LYS A 37 -10.01 -12.51 17.15
CA LYS A 37 -8.85 -13.36 17.55
C LYS A 37 -8.76 -13.52 19.07
N ILE A 38 -9.00 -12.45 19.82
CA ILE A 38 -9.02 -12.50 21.30
C ILE A 38 -10.15 -13.41 21.78
N LYS A 39 -11.36 -13.20 21.29
CA LYS A 39 -12.53 -14.04 21.65
C LYS A 39 -12.35 -15.51 21.30
N ASN A 40 -11.60 -15.81 20.23
CA ASN A 40 -11.32 -17.18 19.82
C ASN A 40 -10.35 -17.92 20.76
N ARG A 41 -9.58 -17.22 21.61
CA ARG A 41 -8.64 -17.86 22.56
C ARG A 41 -9.39 -18.69 23.61
N ASP A 42 -10.56 -18.21 24.03
CA ASP A 42 -11.38 -18.83 25.06
C ASP A 42 -12.35 -19.88 24.49
N ARG A 43 -12.31 -20.12 23.16
CA ARG A 43 -13.17 -21.09 22.49
C ARG A 43 -12.43 -22.38 22.20
N GLU A 44 -13.15 -23.50 22.34
CA GLU A 44 -12.68 -24.77 21.79
C GLU A 44 -12.39 -24.62 20.29
N GLU A 45 -11.40 -25.33 19.78
CA GLU A 45 -10.94 -25.22 18.38
C GLU A 45 -12.08 -25.30 17.36
N ARG A 46 -13.00 -26.28 17.55
CA ARG A 46 -14.18 -26.48 16.70
C ARG A 46 -15.21 -25.34 16.73
N ALA A 47 -15.18 -24.50 17.77
CA ALA A 47 -16.10 -23.37 17.95
C ALA A 47 -15.47 -22.03 17.56
N ARG A 48 -14.22 -22.02 17.08
CA ARG A 48 -13.55 -20.80 16.63
C ARG A 48 -14.19 -20.28 15.35
N ILE A 49 -14.37 -18.96 15.30
CA ILE A 49 -14.90 -18.25 14.14
C ILE A 49 -13.71 -17.81 13.28
N GLN A 50 -13.78 -18.08 11.99
CA GLN A 50 -12.75 -17.62 11.04
C GLN A 50 -12.68 -16.09 11.01
N THR A 51 -11.47 -15.54 11.07
CA THR A 51 -11.24 -14.12 10.93
C THR A 51 -11.37 -13.69 9.45
N PRO A 52 -12.03 -12.56 9.17
CA PRO A 52 -12.12 -12.05 7.80
C PRO A 52 -10.79 -11.40 7.36
N ASN A 53 -10.64 -11.27 6.04
CA ASN A 53 -9.56 -10.50 5.42
C ASN A 53 -10.17 -9.52 4.41
N TYR A 54 -9.50 -8.39 4.18
CA TYR A 54 -9.97 -7.35 3.28
C TYR A 54 -8.84 -6.84 2.40
N LEU A 55 -9.19 -6.47 1.16
CA LEU A 55 -8.34 -5.68 0.27
C LEU A 55 -9.12 -4.44 -0.15
N LEU A 56 -8.66 -3.27 0.25
CA LEU A 56 -9.29 -2.01 -0.08
C LEU A 56 -8.45 -1.29 -1.13
N PHE A 57 -9.09 -0.76 -2.18
CA PHE A 57 -8.47 0.24 -3.04
C PHE A 57 -9.07 1.60 -2.77
N VAL A 58 -8.23 2.62 -2.85
CA VAL A 58 -8.63 4.01 -2.63
C VAL A 58 -7.73 4.94 -3.43
N GLU A 59 -8.26 6.08 -3.80
CA GLU A 59 -7.52 7.24 -4.28
C GLU A 59 -7.70 8.37 -3.27
N HIS A 60 -6.62 9.03 -2.85
CA HIS A 60 -6.70 10.13 -1.89
C HIS A 60 -6.59 11.48 -2.57
N PRO A 61 -7.23 12.54 -2.05
CA PRO A 61 -6.80 13.92 -2.30
C PRO A 61 -5.33 14.12 -1.90
N HIS A 62 -4.72 15.21 -2.35
CA HIS A 62 -3.31 15.49 -2.10
C HIS A 62 -2.98 15.52 -0.61
N ILE A 63 -2.17 14.57 -0.15
CA ILE A 63 -1.75 14.46 1.25
C ILE A 63 -0.34 13.90 1.38
N TYR A 64 0.42 14.45 2.31
CA TYR A 64 1.69 13.91 2.75
C TYR A 64 1.49 13.16 4.08
N THR A 65 2.03 11.96 4.17
CA THR A 65 1.94 11.14 5.38
C THR A 65 3.34 10.83 5.90
N LEU A 66 3.62 11.18 7.16
CA LEU A 66 4.86 10.85 7.84
C LEU A 66 4.69 9.56 8.63
N GLY A 67 5.46 8.54 8.30
CA GLY A 67 5.48 7.27 9.03
C GLY A 67 6.27 7.35 10.33
N LYS A 68 6.24 6.27 11.11
CA LYS A 68 6.88 6.20 12.45
C LYS A 68 8.39 6.42 12.46
N SER A 69 9.07 6.08 11.38
CA SER A 69 10.53 6.19 11.24
C SER A 69 10.95 7.45 10.50
N GLY A 70 9.97 8.33 10.18
CA GLY A 70 10.23 9.52 9.37
C GLY A 70 10.75 10.69 10.17
N ASP A 71 11.55 11.53 9.50
CA ASP A 71 12.02 12.82 10.00
C ASP A 71 11.11 13.92 9.42
N GLU A 72 10.59 14.80 10.29
CA GLU A 72 9.80 15.96 9.88
C GLU A 72 10.56 16.91 8.95
N GLN A 73 11.89 16.95 9.04
CA GLN A 73 12.74 17.74 8.15
C GLN A 73 12.69 17.28 6.69
N ASN A 74 12.18 16.07 6.46
CA ASN A 74 11.93 15.56 5.11
C ASN A 74 10.69 16.17 4.44
N MET A 75 9.88 16.95 5.19
CA MET A 75 8.82 17.78 4.64
C MET A 75 9.39 19.15 4.29
N LEU A 76 9.49 19.45 3.00
CA LEU A 76 10.11 20.69 2.50
C LEU A 76 9.09 21.84 2.35
N ALA A 77 7.78 21.53 2.20
CA ALA A 77 6.74 22.53 2.11
C ALA A 77 6.29 22.99 3.50
N ASN A 78 6.18 24.31 3.69
CA ASN A 78 5.55 24.93 4.85
C ASN A 78 4.00 24.93 4.72
N GLU A 79 3.29 25.39 5.75
CA GLU A 79 1.83 25.46 5.76
C GLU A 79 1.24 26.32 4.65
N GLU A 80 1.91 27.42 4.29
CA GLU A 80 1.45 28.30 3.21
C GLU A 80 1.52 27.58 1.86
N LYS A 81 2.63 26.88 1.61
CA LYS A 81 2.82 26.10 0.39
C LYS A 81 1.85 24.93 0.31
N LEU A 82 1.58 24.24 1.41
CA LEU A 82 0.59 23.17 1.46
C LEU A 82 -0.82 23.68 1.06
N LYS A 83 -1.22 24.87 1.55
CA LYS A 83 -2.48 25.51 1.14
C LYS A 83 -2.50 25.88 -0.34
N GLU A 84 -1.41 26.46 -0.84
CA GLU A 84 -1.28 26.84 -2.25
C GLU A 84 -1.48 25.64 -3.20
N ILE A 85 -0.91 24.47 -2.85
CA ILE A 85 -0.98 23.25 -3.65
C ILE A 85 -2.17 22.36 -3.28
N ASN A 86 -3.10 22.83 -2.45
CA ASN A 86 -4.26 22.09 -1.94
C ASN A 86 -3.89 20.72 -1.35
N ALA A 87 -2.79 20.64 -0.62
CA ALA A 87 -2.33 19.42 0.04
C ALA A 87 -2.41 19.53 1.56
N SER A 88 -2.62 18.40 2.20
CA SER A 88 -2.59 18.26 3.65
C SER A 88 -1.35 17.48 4.12
N TYR A 89 -1.07 17.52 5.43
CA TYR A 89 0.02 16.77 6.05
C TYR A 89 -0.47 16.12 7.33
N VAL A 90 -0.09 14.85 7.53
CA VAL A 90 -0.46 14.11 8.74
C VAL A 90 0.65 13.14 9.17
N LYS A 91 0.86 13.01 10.48
CA LYS A 91 1.65 11.91 11.06
C LYS A 91 0.78 10.66 11.19
N THR A 92 1.32 9.53 10.81
CA THR A 92 0.60 8.26 10.80
C THR A 92 1.39 7.16 11.51
N ASN A 93 0.74 6.03 11.76
CA ASN A 93 1.33 4.91 12.50
C ASN A 93 1.89 3.78 11.60
N ARG A 94 1.95 3.98 10.26
CA ARG A 94 2.61 3.05 9.35
C ARG A 94 4.12 3.05 9.52
N GLY A 95 4.77 1.98 9.08
CA GLY A 95 6.24 1.97 8.92
C GLY A 95 6.72 2.90 7.81
N GLY A 96 8.03 3.15 7.81
CA GLY A 96 8.68 4.00 6.82
C GLY A 96 8.67 5.48 7.16
N ASP A 97 9.16 6.28 6.22
CA ASP A 97 9.36 7.72 6.30
C ASP A 97 8.19 8.48 5.63
N ILE A 98 8.43 9.71 5.20
CA ILE A 98 7.43 10.53 4.49
C ILE A 98 7.12 9.97 3.11
N THR A 99 5.87 10.06 2.71
CA THR A 99 5.43 9.83 1.33
C THR A 99 4.28 10.77 0.97
N TYR A 100 3.93 10.78 -0.31
CA TYR A 100 2.83 11.52 -0.87
C TYR A 100 1.75 10.57 -1.39
N HIS A 101 0.49 10.95 -1.18
CA HIS A 101 -0.66 10.38 -1.84
C HIS A 101 -1.44 11.46 -2.57
N GLY A 102 -2.01 11.12 -3.73
CA GLY A 102 -2.78 12.06 -4.52
C GLY A 102 -3.51 11.40 -5.68
N TYR A 103 -4.20 12.22 -6.45
CA TYR A 103 -4.96 11.78 -7.60
C TYR A 103 -4.09 11.03 -8.61
N GLY A 104 -4.68 10.02 -9.24
CA GLY A 104 -4.02 9.13 -10.18
C GLY A 104 -3.13 8.07 -9.52
N GLN A 105 -3.13 7.94 -8.19
CA GLN A 105 -2.42 6.90 -7.46
C GLN A 105 -3.39 5.80 -7.03
N ILE A 106 -3.08 4.53 -7.29
CA ILE A 106 -3.82 3.41 -6.69
C ILE A 106 -3.18 3.10 -5.35
N VAL A 107 -3.92 3.40 -4.27
CA VAL A 107 -3.53 3.02 -2.91
C VAL A 107 -4.26 1.74 -2.53
N GLY A 108 -3.51 0.73 -2.13
CA GLY A 108 -4.04 -0.57 -1.70
C GLY A 108 -3.78 -0.81 -0.22
N TYR A 109 -4.85 -1.14 0.49
CA TYR A 109 -4.82 -1.45 1.93
C TYR A 109 -5.27 -2.89 2.19
N PRO A 110 -4.33 -3.86 2.22
CA PRO A 110 -4.66 -5.22 2.66
C PRO A 110 -4.76 -5.26 4.20
N ILE A 111 -5.96 -5.54 4.70
CA ILE A 111 -6.24 -5.75 6.14
C ILE A 111 -6.39 -7.26 6.33
N LEU A 112 -5.29 -7.93 6.59
CA LEU A 112 -5.21 -9.39 6.65
C LEU A 112 -4.92 -9.88 8.06
N ASP A 113 -5.54 -10.97 8.47
CA ASP A 113 -5.02 -11.79 9.56
C ASP A 113 -3.96 -12.74 8.98
N LEU A 114 -2.70 -12.46 9.24
CA LEU A 114 -1.58 -13.24 8.71
C LEU A 114 -1.54 -14.67 9.24
N ASP A 115 -2.28 -15.00 10.32
CA ASP A 115 -2.44 -16.40 10.76
C ASP A 115 -3.24 -17.23 9.74
N ASN A 116 -4.05 -16.57 8.89
CA ASN A 116 -4.70 -17.21 7.74
C ASN A 116 -3.74 -17.51 6.58
N PHE A 117 -2.57 -16.90 6.55
CA PHE A 117 -1.56 -16.99 5.48
C PHE A 117 -0.23 -17.52 6.07
N LYS A 118 0.67 -16.62 6.39
CA LYS A 118 1.90 -16.90 7.10
C LYS A 118 2.23 -15.73 8.02
N SER A 119 2.40 -15.99 9.30
CA SER A 119 2.72 -15.01 10.34
C SER A 119 4.19 -14.59 10.25
N ASP A 120 4.53 -13.93 9.13
CA ASP A 120 5.86 -13.41 8.79
C ASP A 120 5.71 -12.07 8.06
N ILE A 121 6.07 -10.97 8.74
CA ILE A 121 5.92 -9.63 8.20
C ILE A 121 6.89 -9.34 7.04
N HIS A 122 8.07 -9.95 7.06
CA HIS A 122 9.03 -9.79 5.97
C HIS A 122 8.53 -10.48 4.70
N LEU A 123 8.02 -11.70 4.83
CA LEU A 123 7.40 -12.41 3.71
C LEU A 123 6.18 -11.65 3.18
N TYR A 124 5.33 -11.14 4.08
CA TYR A 124 4.17 -10.33 3.70
C TYR A 124 4.59 -9.12 2.85
N MET A 125 5.61 -8.38 3.29
CA MET A 125 6.15 -7.24 2.52
C MET A 125 6.70 -7.67 1.15
N ARG A 126 7.44 -8.80 1.09
CA ARG A 126 7.95 -9.36 -0.17
C ARG A 126 6.83 -9.78 -1.12
N ASN A 127 5.75 -10.32 -0.57
CA ASN A 127 4.56 -10.67 -1.35
C ASN A 127 3.87 -9.43 -1.92
N LEU A 128 3.73 -8.36 -1.14
CA LEU A 128 3.18 -7.10 -1.66
C LEU A 128 4.03 -6.53 -2.80
N GLU A 129 5.35 -6.56 -2.66
CA GLU A 129 6.25 -6.14 -3.73
C GLU A 129 6.10 -7.04 -4.97
N GLU A 130 5.97 -8.36 -4.79
CA GLU A 130 5.78 -9.30 -5.88
C GLU A 130 4.49 -9.04 -6.66
N VAL A 131 3.38 -8.77 -5.96
CA VAL A 131 2.10 -8.39 -6.59
C VAL A 131 2.31 -7.20 -7.53
N ILE A 132 3.01 -6.16 -7.08
CA ILE A 132 3.22 -4.96 -7.89
C ILE A 132 4.25 -5.21 -9.02
N ILE A 133 5.31 -5.97 -8.75
CA ILE A 133 6.29 -6.36 -9.80
C ILE A 133 5.58 -7.10 -10.93
N LYS A 134 4.76 -8.09 -10.62
CA LYS A 134 3.96 -8.82 -11.62
C LYS A 134 2.95 -7.91 -12.33
N THR A 135 2.32 -6.99 -11.59
CA THR A 135 1.36 -6.05 -12.18
C THR A 135 2.01 -5.15 -13.22
N ILE A 136 3.14 -4.53 -12.91
CA ILE A 136 3.79 -3.62 -13.86
C ILE A 136 4.47 -4.38 -15.03
N ALA A 137 4.77 -5.66 -14.86
CA ALA A 137 5.26 -6.52 -15.94
C ALA A 137 4.24 -6.71 -17.06
N GLU A 138 2.93 -6.66 -16.77
CA GLU A 138 1.86 -6.67 -17.78
C GLU A 138 1.94 -5.47 -18.75
N TYR A 139 2.65 -4.42 -18.33
CA TYR A 139 2.89 -3.19 -19.11
C TYR A 139 4.32 -3.13 -19.69
N GLY A 140 5.05 -4.25 -19.67
CA GLY A 140 6.40 -4.35 -20.20
C GLY A 140 7.48 -3.71 -19.31
N LEU A 141 7.16 -3.35 -18.06
CA LEU A 141 8.12 -2.74 -17.12
C LEU A 141 8.77 -3.80 -16.23
N LYS A 142 10.07 -3.70 -16.04
CA LYS A 142 10.83 -4.58 -15.15
C LYS A 142 10.88 -3.98 -13.73
N GLY A 143 9.97 -4.40 -12.86
CA GLY A 143 10.00 -4.05 -11.43
C GLY A 143 11.08 -4.82 -10.68
N GLU A 144 11.75 -4.15 -9.74
CA GLU A 144 12.84 -4.72 -8.94
C GLU A 144 12.72 -4.29 -7.47
N ARG A 145 13.34 -5.08 -6.58
CA ARG A 145 13.51 -4.73 -5.17
C ARG A 145 14.85 -4.06 -4.96
N SER A 146 14.90 -2.94 -4.25
CA SER A 146 16.14 -2.28 -3.85
C SER A 146 16.60 -2.78 -2.48
N LYS A 147 17.88 -3.12 -2.34
CA LYS A 147 18.44 -3.63 -1.08
C LYS A 147 18.35 -2.57 0.02
N GLY A 148 17.74 -2.94 1.13
CA GLY A 148 17.57 -2.04 2.29
C GLY A 148 16.41 -1.05 2.17
N GLU A 149 15.65 -1.08 1.06
CA GLU A 149 14.55 -0.18 0.81
C GLU A 149 13.28 -0.96 0.45
N THR A 150 12.17 -0.52 1.00
CA THR A 150 10.86 -1.12 0.75
C THR A 150 10.18 -0.47 -0.46
N GLY A 151 9.44 -1.25 -1.21
CA GLY A 151 8.69 -0.81 -2.39
C GLY A 151 9.23 -1.38 -3.69
N VAL A 152 8.63 -0.97 -4.80
CA VAL A 152 9.01 -1.44 -6.13
C VAL A 152 9.71 -0.33 -6.91
N TRP A 153 10.81 -0.68 -7.52
CA TRP A 153 11.72 0.22 -8.20
C TRP A 153 11.90 -0.19 -9.66
N LEU A 154 12.33 0.76 -10.46
CA LEU A 154 12.82 0.54 -11.82
C LEU A 154 14.31 0.88 -11.87
N ASP A 155 15.07 0.14 -12.70
CA ASP A 155 16.50 0.35 -12.98
C ASP A 155 17.38 0.39 -11.72
N VAL A 156 17.16 -0.54 -10.79
CA VAL A 156 17.96 -0.67 -9.56
C VAL A 156 19.44 -0.83 -9.87
N GLY A 157 20.29 -0.12 -9.14
CA GLY A 157 21.74 -0.13 -9.35
C GLY A 157 22.23 0.86 -10.40
N LYS A 158 21.34 1.61 -11.06
CA LYS A 158 21.68 2.64 -12.03
C LYS A 158 21.48 4.05 -11.44
N PRO A 159 22.17 5.09 -11.94
CA PRO A 159 22.02 6.46 -11.45
C PRO A 159 20.60 7.03 -11.57
N TYR A 160 19.78 6.46 -12.45
CA TYR A 160 18.39 6.85 -12.69
C TYR A 160 17.38 5.88 -12.08
N ALA A 161 17.79 5.11 -11.08
CA ALA A 161 16.87 4.26 -10.32
C ALA A 161 15.72 5.08 -9.74
N ARG A 162 14.48 4.60 -9.89
CA ARG A 162 13.29 5.34 -9.50
C ARG A 162 12.21 4.45 -8.90
N LYS A 163 11.53 4.94 -7.87
CA LYS A 163 10.48 4.19 -7.17
C LYS A 163 9.14 4.41 -7.86
N ILE A 164 8.49 3.33 -8.29
CA ILE A 164 7.15 3.38 -8.88
C ILE A 164 6.04 3.08 -7.87
N CYS A 165 6.35 2.32 -6.82
CA CYS A 165 5.40 1.99 -5.77
C CYS A 165 6.06 2.13 -4.39
N ALA A 166 5.47 2.97 -3.54
CA ALA A 166 5.85 3.08 -2.13
C ALA A 166 5.06 2.07 -1.30
N MET A 167 5.67 1.58 -0.21
CA MET A 167 5.04 0.64 0.71
C MET A 167 5.36 0.97 2.15
N GLY A 168 4.35 0.89 3.01
CA GLY A 168 4.51 1.04 4.45
C GLY A 168 3.31 0.45 5.15
N VAL A 169 3.54 -0.46 6.10
CA VAL A 169 2.49 -1.20 6.79
C VAL A 169 2.60 -1.05 8.31
N LYS A 170 1.52 -1.36 8.99
CA LYS A 170 1.47 -1.61 10.43
C LYS A 170 0.93 -3.01 10.64
N ALA A 171 1.51 -3.73 11.58
CA ALA A 171 0.98 -5.00 12.03
C ALA A 171 0.81 -5.00 13.55
N SER A 172 -0.29 -5.56 14.03
CA SER A 172 -0.55 -5.81 15.44
C SER A 172 -1.24 -7.16 15.59
N ARG A 173 -0.71 -8.01 16.45
CA ARG A 173 -1.24 -9.39 16.65
C ARG A 173 -1.41 -10.16 15.32
N TRP A 174 -0.49 -9.95 14.40
CA TRP A 174 -0.50 -10.52 13.06
C TRP A 174 -1.65 -10.03 12.16
N VAL A 175 -2.35 -8.96 12.54
CA VAL A 175 -3.30 -8.27 11.67
C VAL A 175 -2.63 -7.04 11.07
N THR A 176 -2.78 -6.86 9.75
CA THR A 176 -2.13 -5.77 8.98
C THR A 176 -3.08 -4.61 8.73
N MET A 177 -2.52 -3.42 8.50
CA MET A 177 -3.18 -2.25 7.90
C MET A 177 -2.17 -1.39 7.15
N HIS A 178 -2.65 -0.36 6.43
CA HIS A 178 -1.92 0.34 5.39
C HIS A 178 -1.51 -0.63 4.27
N GLY A 179 -0.51 -0.32 3.48
CA GLY A 179 -0.11 -1.19 2.38
C GLY A 179 0.80 -0.53 1.38
N PHE A 180 0.31 -0.33 0.15
CA PHE A 180 1.10 0.17 -0.98
C PHE A 180 0.43 1.35 -1.67
N ALA A 181 1.23 2.12 -2.39
CA ALA A 181 0.80 3.24 -3.21
C ALA A 181 1.52 3.17 -4.57
N LEU A 182 0.81 2.71 -5.60
CA LEU A 182 1.30 2.59 -6.97
C LEU A 182 0.99 3.87 -7.73
N ASN A 183 2.02 4.54 -8.23
CA ASN A 183 1.86 5.71 -9.08
C ASN A 183 1.42 5.26 -10.49
N VAL A 184 0.18 5.56 -10.87
CA VAL A 184 -0.37 5.29 -12.22
C VAL A 184 -0.39 6.55 -13.04
N ASN A 185 -1.34 7.46 -12.81
CA ASN A 185 -1.45 8.78 -13.45
C ASN A 185 -1.02 9.91 -12.50
N THR A 186 -0.28 9.59 -11.46
CA THR A 186 0.12 10.50 -10.38
C THR A 186 0.94 11.66 -10.89
N ASP A 187 0.60 12.91 -10.53
CA ASP A 187 1.48 14.06 -10.76
C ASP A 187 2.70 13.99 -9.84
N LEU A 188 3.83 13.63 -10.42
CA LEU A 188 5.07 13.41 -9.66
C LEU A 188 5.71 14.72 -9.15
N LYS A 189 5.25 15.91 -9.58
CA LYS A 189 5.72 17.19 -9.05
C LYS A 189 5.48 17.35 -7.56
N TYR A 190 4.44 16.71 -7.02
CA TYR A 190 4.17 16.73 -5.59
C TYR A 190 5.26 16.06 -4.76
N PHE A 191 6.05 15.16 -5.33
CA PHE A 191 7.19 14.55 -4.63
C PHE A 191 8.38 15.52 -4.47
N GLU A 192 8.41 16.65 -5.20
CA GLU A 192 9.44 17.68 -5.06
C GLU A 192 9.35 18.42 -3.70
N TYR A 193 8.22 18.30 -3.00
CA TYR A 193 8.00 18.92 -1.69
C TYR A 193 8.40 18.01 -0.51
N ILE A 194 9.01 16.87 -0.78
CA ILE A 194 9.51 15.95 0.25
C ILE A 194 10.88 15.41 -0.12
N VAL A 195 11.64 14.94 0.90
CA VAL A 195 12.84 14.11 0.68
C VAL A 195 12.43 12.66 0.97
N PRO A 196 12.05 11.86 -0.06
CA PRO A 196 11.59 10.51 0.17
C PRO A 196 12.69 9.64 0.76
N CYS A 197 12.43 8.98 1.90
CA CYS A 197 13.40 8.11 2.57
C CYS A 197 14.72 8.79 2.97
N GLY A 198 14.74 10.15 3.13
CA GLY A 198 15.95 10.89 3.47
C GLY A 198 17.07 10.88 2.42
N ILE A 199 16.79 10.43 1.20
CA ILE A 199 17.77 10.33 0.12
C ILE A 199 17.44 11.34 -0.98
N LYS A 200 18.27 12.39 -1.06
CA LYS A 200 18.03 13.54 -1.95
C LYS A 200 18.08 13.22 -3.46
N ASP A 201 18.64 12.06 -3.85
CA ASP A 201 18.96 11.76 -5.25
C ASP A 201 18.08 10.64 -5.86
N LYS A 202 16.98 10.22 -5.18
CA LYS A 202 16.14 9.15 -5.70
C LYS A 202 14.87 9.70 -6.35
N ALA A 203 14.75 9.41 -7.62
CA ALA A 203 13.59 9.77 -8.43
C ALA A 203 12.37 8.88 -8.10
N VAL A 204 11.20 9.36 -8.48
CA VAL A 204 9.95 8.62 -8.49
C VAL A 204 9.49 8.41 -9.94
N ALA A 205 8.75 7.33 -10.16
CA ALA A 205 8.18 6.96 -11.45
C ALA A 205 6.66 6.81 -11.33
N SER A 206 5.98 6.81 -12.48
CA SER A 206 4.57 6.47 -12.62
C SER A 206 4.33 5.72 -13.92
N LEU A 207 3.29 4.88 -13.98
CA LEU A 207 2.98 4.13 -15.19
C LEU A 207 2.82 5.05 -16.41
N HIS A 208 2.09 6.16 -16.28
CA HIS A 208 1.86 7.06 -17.41
C HIS A 208 3.15 7.65 -17.99
N ARG A 209 4.14 7.97 -17.14
CA ARG A 209 5.44 8.48 -17.63
C ARG A 209 6.26 7.41 -18.33
N GLU A 210 6.27 6.19 -17.78
CA GLU A 210 7.00 5.07 -18.37
C GLU A 210 6.40 4.60 -19.69
N LEU A 211 5.07 4.69 -19.83
CA LEU A 211 4.33 4.29 -21.05
C LEU A 211 4.19 5.42 -22.08
N GLY A 212 4.56 6.64 -21.72
CA GLY A 212 4.51 7.80 -22.63
C GLY A 212 3.13 8.43 -22.81
N GLY A 213 2.16 8.13 -21.92
CA GLY A 213 0.81 8.71 -22.00
C GLY A 213 -0.03 8.47 -20.74
N ILE A 214 -1.00 9.35 -20.50
CA ILE A 214 -1.96 9.19 -19.40
C ILE A 214 -2.88 8.01 -19.71
N LEU A 215 -3.05 7.10 -18.75
CA LEU A 215 -3.97 5.98 -18.86
C LEU A 215 -5.42 6.45 -18.73
N SER A 216 -6.29 5.96 -19.60
CA SER A 216 -7.74 6.15 -19.52
C SER A 216 -8.32 5.48 -18.26
N SER A 217 -9.56 5.82 -17.92
CA SER A 217 -10.25 5.19 -16.79
C SER A 217 -10.36 3.66 -16.94
N GLU A 218 -10.54 3.18 -18.17
CA GLU A 218 -10.60 1.74 -18.49
C GLU A 218 -9.23 1.07 -18.27
N GLU A 219 -8.15 1.70 -18.71
CA GLU A 219 -6.79 1.20 -18.49
C GLU A 219 -6.42 1.20 -17.00
N VAL A 220 -6.82 2.23 -16.23
CA VAL A 220 -6.65 2.25 -14.76
C VAL A 220 -7.44 1.12 -14.10
N ALA A 221 -8.68 0.85 -14.55
CA ALA A 221 -9.45 -0.31 -14.09
C ALA A 221 -8.75 -1.63 -14.44
N GLY A 222 -8.09 -1.71 -15.60
CA GLY A 222 -7.21 -2.82 -15.99
C GLY A 222 -6.07 -3.03 -15.00
N VAL A 223 -5.38 -1.95 -14.59
CA VAL A 223 -4.31 -2.02 -13.57
C VAL A 223 -4.86 -2.59 -12.26
N LYS A 224 -6.02 -2.10 -11.78
CA LYS A 224 -6.67 -2.61 -10.57
C LYS A 224 -6.98 -4.11 -10.67
N ASN A 225 -7.44 -4.58 -11.83
CA ASN A 225 -7.72 -6.00 -12.08
C ASN A 225 -6.45 -6.85 -12.09
N HIS A 226 -5.36 -6.36 -12.68
CA HIS A 226 -4.06 -7.04 -12.62
C HIS A 226 -3.54 -7.15 -11.19
N ILE A 227 -3.65 -6.09 -10.37
CA ILE A 227 -3.28 -6.14 -8.95
C ILE A 227 -4.09 -7.22 -8.23
N LYS A 228 -5.41 -7.28 -8.40
CA LYS A 228 -6.27 -8.30 -7.77
C LYS A 228 -5.84 -9.72 -8.16
N ARG A 229 -5.69 -9.99 -9.46
CA ARG A 229 -5.27 -11.30 -9.96
C ARG A 229 -3.92 -11.74 -9.39
N HIS A 230 -2.92 -10.85 -9.41
CA HIS A 230 -1.61 -11.17 -8.86
C HIS A 230 -1.61 -11.24 -7.33
N PHE A 231 -2.51 -10.52 -6.66
CA PHE A 231 -2.72 -10.68 -5.23
C PHE A 231 -3.25 -12.08 -4.90
N GLU A 232 -4.26 -12.58 -5.63
CA GLU A 232 -4.77 -13.94 -5.47
C GLU A 232 -3.66 -14.99 -5.68
N GLU A 233 -2.87 -14.83 -6.75
CA GLU A 233 -1.78 -15.75 -7.09
C GLU A 233 -0.69 -15.76 -6.01
N VAL A 234 -0.20 -14.59 -5.59
CA VAL A 234 0.96 -14.46 -4.68
C VAL A 234 0.60 -14.83 -3.24
N PHE A 235 -0.62 -14.51 -2.81
CA PHE A 235 -1.09 -14.81 -1.45
C PHE A 235 -1.81 -16.15 -1.34
N ASP A 236 -2.01 -16.88 -2.44
CA ASP A 236 -2.86 -18.07 -2.49
C ASP A 236 -4.23 -17.76 -1.87
N ALA A 237 -4.88 -16.71 -2.37
CA ALA A 237 -6.11 -16.13 -1.86
C ALA A 237 -7.23 -16.18 -2.90
N GLU A 238 -8.48 -16.05 -2.44
CA GLU A 238 -9.69 -15.87 -3.26
C GLU A 238 -10.29 -14.50 -2.96
N ILE A 239 -10.32 -13.61 -3.95
CA ILE A 239 -10.99 -12.31 -3.83
C ILE A 239 -12.49 -12.48 -4.09
N ILE A 240 -13.30 -12.02 -3.12
CA ILE A 240 -14.78 -12.14 -3.14
C ILE A 240 -15.44 -10.77 -2.98
#